data_2c24a37dd836ff2ff55c0ee57f573a34
#
_entry.id   2c24a37dd836ff2ff55c0ee57f573a34
#
_cell.length_a   1.000
_cell.length_b   1.000
_cell.length_c   1.000
_cell.angle_alpha   90.00
_cell.angle_beta   90.00
_cell.angle_gamma   90.00
#
_symmetry.space_group_name_H-M   'P 1'
#
loop_
_entity.id
_entity.type
_entity.pdbx_description
1 polymer ?
#
loop_
_entity_poly.entity_id
_entity_poly.type
_entity_poly.pdbx_seq_one_letter_code
_entity_poly.pdbx_strand_id
1 'polypeptide(L)'
;LASGKGSKVLFSLSKSALGDLIVGLAFGKFSGLLPVKKVKENDKEVAFWHPRPSWERHILIVPKKPIKNLLAIADTDYGYVDEVYRVAKTIVQGPGWEKEGYSIICNGGPQQEVHQLHFHLVSGALLDTPKTDELSQP
;
A
#
# COMPACT_ATOMS: atom_id res chain seq x y z
N LEU A 1 -21.95 12.26 7.63
CA LEU A 1 -21.42 12.77 8.85
C LEU A 1 -21.25 11.67 9.89
N ALA A 2 -22.32 11.04 10.36
CA ALA A 2 -22.21 9.87 11.20
C ALA A 2 -21.51 8.72 10.46
N SER A 3 -21.75 8.61 9.15
CA SER A 3 -21.10 7.63 8.31
C SER A 3 -19.58 7.87 8.20
N GLY A 4 -19.14 9.13 8.29
CA GLY A 4 -17.72 9.45 8.27
C GLY A 4 -16.97 8.88 9.47
N LYS A 5 -17.55 8.94 10.64
CA LYS A 5 -16.97 8.35 11.86
C LYS A 5 -16.92 6.82 11.76
N GLY A 6 -18.01 6.21 11.28
CA GLY A 6 -18.07 4.77 11.10
C GLY A 6 -16.99 4.30 10.11
N SER A 7 -16.80 5.03 9.01
CA SER A 7 -15.76 4.70 8.02
C SER A 7 -14.37 4.76 8.62
N LYS A 8 -14.08 5.77 9.45
CA LYS A 8 -12.77 5.88 10.11
C LYS A 8 -12.50 4.70 11.03
N VAL A 9 -13.50 4.27 11.80
CA VAL A 9 -13.36 3.10 12.69
C VAL A 9 -13.13 1.84 11.88
N LEU A 10 -13.89 1.64 10.78
CA LEU A 10 -13.78 0.46 9.93
C LEU A 10 -12.41 0.34 9.26
N PHE A 11 -11.80 1.48 8.88
CA PHE A 11 -10.53 1.48 8.17
C PHE A 11 -9.32 1.71 9.07
N SER A 12 -9.52 1.69 10.40
CA SER A 12 -8.42 1.82 11.34
C SER A 12 -7.89 0.43 11.69
N LEU A 13 -6.70 0.12 11.19
CA LEU A 13 -6.03 -1.15 11.44
C LEU A 13 -4.75 -0.92 12.21
N SER A 14 -4.41 -1.88 13.10
CA SER A 14 -3.08 -1.91 13.72
C SER A 14 -2.03 -2.27 12.67
N LYS A 15 -0.75 -2.03 12.99
CA LYS A 15 0.35 -2.42 12.11
C LYS A 15 0.34 -3.93 11.82
N SER A 16 0.13 -4.74 12.84
CA SER A 16 0.11 -6.19 12.67
C SER A 16 -1.07 -6.66 11.82
N ALA A 17 -2.24 -6.06 12.02
CA ALA A 17 -3.42 -6.39 11.22
C ALA A 17 -3.22 -6.00 9.76
N LEU A 18 -2.58 -4.86 9.49
CA LEU A 18 -2.26 -4.45 8.13
C LEU A 18 -1.27 -5.41 7.50
N GLY A 19 -0.25 -5.84 8.25
CA GLY A 19 0.71 -6.83 7.76
C GLY A 19 0.03 -8.14 7.39
N ASP A 20 -0.87 -8.63 8.23
CA ASP A 20 -1.63 -9.84 7.96
C ASP A 20 -2.52 -9.70 6.72
N LEU A 21 -3.11 -8.52 6.54
CA LEU A 21 -3.90 -8.22 5.35
C LEU A 21 -3.05 -8.29 4.08
N ILE A 22 -1.89 -7.64 4.08
CA ILE A 22 -0.99 -7.62 2.93
C ILE A 22 -0.56 -9.03 2.56
N VAL A 23 -0.15 -9.83 3.54
CA VAL A 23 0.23 -11.23 3.31
C VAL A 23 -0.97 -12.04 2.82
N GLY A 24 -2.13 -11.86 3.44
CA GLY A 24 -3.35 -12.56 3.04
C GLY A 24 -3.78 -12.29 1.61
N LEU A 25 -3.63 -11.03 1.16
CA LEU A 25 -3.93 -10.66 -0.22
C LEU A 25 -3.05 -11.39 -1.21
N ALA A 26 -1.75 -11.54 -0.88
CA ALA A 26 -0.81 -12.26 -1.73
C ALA A 26 -1.20 -13.73 -1.90
N PHE A 27 -1.78 -14.34 -0.85
CA PHE A 27 -2.23 -15.74 -0.89
C PHE A 27 -3.66 -15.90 -1.39
N GLY A 28 -4.30 -14.82 -1.84
CA GLY A 28 -5.66 -14.89 -2.36
C GLY A 28 -6.73 -15.16 -1.31
N LYS A 29 -6.45 -14.84 -0.05
CA LYS A 29 -7.38 -15.13 1.05
C LYS A 29 -8.55 -14.17 1.16
N PHE A 30 -8.45 -13.01 0.54
CA PHE A 30 -9.51 -12.00 0.58
C PHE A 30 -10.09 -11.84 -0.81
N SER A 31 -11.30 -12.32 -1.00
CA SER A 31 -12.00 -12.30 -2.28
C SER A 31 -13.31 -11.55 -2.14
N GLY A 32 -13.40 -10.41 -1.74
CA GLY A 32 -14.64 -9.69 -1.58
C GLY A 32 -14.47 -8.47 -0.70
N LEU A 33 -15.12 -8.48 0.44
CA LEU A 33 -15.11 -7.34 1.33
C LEU A 33 -13.75 -7.21 2.02
N LEU A 34 -13.05 -6.11 1.76
CA LEU A 34 -11.80 -5.77 2.42
C LEU A 34 -12.05 -4.73 3.52
N PRO A 35 -11.34 -4.80 4.66
CA PRO A 35 -11.47 -3.79 5.73
C PRO A 35 -10.67 -2.51 5.41
N VAL A 36 -10.54 -2.17 4.15
CA VAL A 36 -9.82 -0.99 3.65
C VAL A 36 -10.56 -0.42 2.45
N LYS A 37 -10.28 0.83 2.16
CA LYS A 37 -10.87 1.51 1.01
C LYS A 37 -10.10 1.17 -0.26
N LYS A 38 -10.66 0.28 -1.05
CA LYS A 38 -10.06 -0.16 -2.29
C LYS A 38 -10.11 0.93 -3.36
N VAL A 39 -9.03 1.08 -4.11
CA VAL A 39 -8.92 2.00 -5.23
C VAL A 39 -9.09 1.26 -6.55
N LYS A 40 -8.40 0.13 -6.69
CA LYS A 40 -8.45 -0.68 -7.90
C LYS A 40 -8.06 -2.11 -7.57
N GLU A 41 -8.64 -3.04 -8.31
CA GLU A 41 -8.30 -4.45 -8.20
C GLU A 41 -8.43 -5.13 -9.55
N ASN A 42 -7.48 -6.03 -9.85
CA ASN A 42 -7.57 -6.96 -10.98
C ASN A 42 -7.02 -8.32 -10.53
N ASP A 43 -6.79 -9.24 -11.47
CA ASP A 43 -6.31 -10.59 -11.11
C ASP A 43 -4.90 -10.61 -10.54
N LYS A 44 -4.09 -9.59 -10.78
CA LYS A 44 -2.70 -9.55 -10.33
C LYS A 44 -2.45 -8.66 -9.14
N GLU A 45 -3.25 -7.60 -8.96
CA GLU A 45 -2.96 -6.56 -7.97
C GLU A 45 -4.20 -6.12 -7.22
N VAL A 46 -3.99 -5.67 -5.97
CA VAL A 46 -4.98 -4.89 -5.23
C VAL A 46 -4.32 -3.58 -4.83
N ALA A 47 -4.99 -2.47 -5.12
CA ALA A 47 -4.57 -1.15 -4.69
C ALA A 47 -5.61 -0.58 -3.74
N PHE A 48 -5.17 -0.08 -2.59
CA PHE A 48 -6.08 0.48 -1.58
C PHE A 48 -5.41 1.60 -0.81
N TRP A 49 -6.24 2.49 -0.27
CA TRP A 49 -5.75 3.57 0.57
C TRP A 49 -5.12 2.99 1.84
N HIS A 50 -3.90 3.44 2.13
CA HIS A 50 -3.16 2.98 3.30
C HIS A 50 -3.95 3.37 4.57
N PRO A 51 -4.32 2.42 5.43
CA PRO A 51 -5.11 2.73 6.63
C PRO A 51 -4.32 3.46 7.71
N ARG A 52 -3.00 3.52 7.58
CA ARG A 52 -2.10 4.25 8.48
C ARG A 52 -1.15 5.12 7.65
N PRO A 53 -1.67 6.12 6.93
CA PRO A 53 -0.88 6.84 5.93
C PRO A 53 0.24 7.66 6.55
N SER A 54 1.36 7.72 5.83
CA SER A 54 2.50 8.58 6.17
C SER A 54 2.59 9.81 5.28
N TRP A 55 1.83 9.85 4.21
CA TRP A 55 1.73 10.99 3.28
C TRP A 55 0.28 11.38 3.09
N GLU A 56 0.06 12.60 2.60
CA GLU A 56 -1.28 13.09 2.31
C GLU A 56 -2.07 12.16 1.40
N ARG A 57 -1.39 11.62 0.39
CA ARG A 57 -1.93 10.53 -0.43
C ARG A 57 -1.00 9.35 -0.30
N HIS A 58 -1.54 8.24 0.15
CA HIS A 58 -0.72 7.05 0.39
C HIS A 58 -1.54 5.81 0.04
N ILE A 59 -1.16 5.20 -1.08
CA ILE A 59 -1.83 3.99 -1.58
C ILE A 59 -0.84 2.84 -1.50
N LEU A 60 -1.32 1.67 -1.10
CA LEU A 60 -0.59 0.42 -1.21
C LEU A 60 -1.04 -0.32 -2.44
N ILE A 61 -0.08 -0.87 -3.18
CA ILE A 61 -0.34 -1.76 -4.31
C ILE A 61 0.31 -3.09 -3.99
N VAL A 62 -0.49 -4.14 -3.88
CA VAL A 62 -0.05 -5.44 -3.42
C VAL A 62 -0.25 -6.49 -4.51
N PRO A 63 0.83 -7.13 -4.98
CA PRO A 63 0.72 -8.26 -5.90
C PRO A 63 -0.02 -9.44 -5.25
N LYS A 64 -0.89 -10.07 -6.02
CA LYS A 64 -1.67 -11.23 -5.59
C LYS A 64 -0.87 -12.53 -5.79
N LYS A 65 0.38 -12.51 -5.40
CA LYS A 65 1.27 -13.66 -5.44
C LYS A 65 2.24 -13.59 -4.27
N PRO A 66 2.50 -14.71 -3.58
CA PRO A 66 3.48 -14.72 -2.49
C PRO A 66 4.89 -14.53 -3.04
N ILE A 67 5.43 -13.35 -2.84
CA ILE A 67 6.80 -12.96 -3.19
C ILE A 67 7.30 -12.16 -2.00
N LYS A 68 8.32 -12.64 -1.32
CA LYS A 68 8.77 -12.03 -0.07
C LYS A 68 9.27 -10.60 -0.23
N ASN A 69 10.10 -10.37 -1.22
CA ASN A 69 10.81 -9.10 -1.39
C ASN A 69 11.34 -8.99 -2.82
N LEU A 70 12.02 -7.88 -3.10
CA LEU A 70 12.60 -7.61 -4.42
C LEU A 70 13.50 -8.75 -4.90
N LEU A 71 14.34 -9.27 -4.00
CA LEU A 71 15.31 -10.32 -4.36
C LEU A 71 14.65 -11.65 -4.66
N ALA A 72 13.43 -11.87 -4.19
CA ALA A 72 12.69 -13.11 -4.40
C ALA A 72 11.86 -13.11 -5.69
N ILE A 73 11.87 -12.01 -6.46
CA ILE A 73 11.15 -11.94 -7.73
C ILE A 73 11.81 -12.90 -8.72
N ALA A 74 11.08 -13.90 -9.17
CA ALA A 74 11.55 -14.80 -10.21
C ALA A 74 11.28 -14.18 -11.59
N ASP A 75 11.99 -14.69 -12.61
CA ASP A 75 11.82 -14.19 -13.98
C ASP A 75 10.37 -14.30 -14.46
N THR A 76 9.65 -15.31 -14.00
CA THR A 76 8.24 -15.51 -14.34
C THR A 76 7.30 -14.59 -13.57
N ASP A 77 7.79 -13.82 -12.59
CA ASP A 77 6.97 -12.96 -11.73
C ASP A 77 6.88 -11.51 -12.22
N TYR A 78 7.71 -11.11 -13.18
CA TYR A 78 7.77 -9.70 -13.59
C TYR A 78 6.47 -9.17 -14.18
N GLY A 79 5.58 -10.04 -14.61
CA GLY A 79 4.23 -9.62 -15.01
C GLY A 79 3.45 -8.95 -13.87
N TYR A 80 3.68 -9.38 -12.64
CA TYR A 80 3.09 -8.75 -11.45
C TYR A 80 3.68 -7.36 -11.21
N VAL A 81 4.99 -7.21 -11.39
CA VAL A 81 5.66 -5.92 -11.22
C VAL A 81 5.24 -4.94 -12.32
N ASP A 82 5.17 -5.41 -13.55
CA ASP A 82 4.68 -4.63 -14.69
C ASP A 82 3.28 -4.10 -14.39
N GLU A 83 2.41 -4.94 -13.87
CA GLU A 83 1.04 -4.55 -13.56
C GLU A 83 0.96 -3.53 -12.41
N VAL A 84 1.88 -3.57 -11.44
CA VAL A 84 1.96 -2.53 -10.41
C VAL A 84 2.12 -1.15 -11.07
N TYR A 85 3.01 -1.03 -12.03
CA TYR A 85 3.25 0.25 -12.71
C TYR A 85 2.08 0.65 -13.59
N ARG A 86 1.37 -0.31 -14.20
CA ARG A 86 0.16 -0.01 -14.97
C ARG A 86 -0.95 0.52 -14.08
N VAL A 87 -1.14 -0.08 -12.93
CA VAL A 87 -2.10 0.38 -11.92
C VAL A 87 -1.71 1.76 -11.41
N ALA A 88 -0.44 1.96 -11.05
CA ALA A 88 0.04 3.25 -10.59
C ALA A 88 -0.17 4.34 -11.64
N LYS A 89 0.14 4.06 -12.89
CA LYS A 89 -0.08 5.00 -14.00
C LYS A 89 -1.54 5.44 -14.07
N THR A 90 -2.46 4.49 -13.96
CA THR A 90 -3.90 4.78 -13.99
C THR A 90 -4.30 5.70 -12.83
N ILE A 91 -3.76 5.45 -11.65
CA ILE A 91 -4.07 6.24 -10.45
C ILE A 91 -3.54 7.68 -10.58
N VAL A 92 -2.29 7.84 -11.01
CA VAL A 92 -1.66 9.17 -11.08
C VAL A 92 -2.20 10.04 -12.21
N GLN A 93 -2.96 9.47 -13.13
CA GLN A 93 -3.73 10.24 -14.12
C GLN A 93 -4.89 10.99 -13.49
N GLY A 94 -5.26 10.64 -12.26
CA GLY A 94 -6.30 11.33 -11.51
C GLY A 94 -5.88 12.72 -11.04
N PRO A 95 -6.87 13.52 -10.57
CA PRO A 95 -6.59 14.92 -10.19
C PRO A 95 -5.57 15.03 -9.06
N GLY A 96 -4.65 15.95 -9.21
CA GLY A 96 -3.72 16.36 -8.17
C GLY A 96 -2.42 15.57 -8.10
N TRP A 97 -2.37 14.36 -8.65
CA TRP A 97 -1.18 13.52 -8.54
C TRP A 97 0.03 14.11 -9.27
N GLU A 98 -0.14 14.46 -10.52
CA GLU A 98 0.97 15.00 -11.32
C GLU A 98 1.39 16.38 -10.82
N LYS A 99 0.44 17.22 -10.47
CA LYS A 99 0.70 18.57 -9.97
C LYS A 99 1.48 18.54 -8.65
N GLU A 100 1.09 17.68 -7.72
CA GLU A 100 1.76 17.55 -6.42
C GLU A 100 3.05 16.73 -6.51
N GLY A 101 3.17 15.92 -7.55
CA GLY A 101 4.24 14.95 -7.68
C GLY A 101 3.94 13.67 -6.92
N TYR A 102 4.64 12.62 -7.28
CA TYR A 102 4.40 11.31 -6.67
C TYR A 102 5.68 10.48 -6.69
N SER A 103 5.70 9.46 -5.86
CA SER A 103 6.79 8.49 -5.80
C SER A 103 6.23 7.09 -5.66
N ILE A 104 6.93 6.12 -6.23
CA ILE A 104 6.67 4.70 -6.00
C ILE A 104 7.82 4.18 -5.16
N ILE A 105 7.52 3.58 -4.02
CA ILE A 105 8.51 3.10 -3.07
C ILE A 105 8.33 1.60 -2.89
N CYS A 106 9.41 0.87 -3.08
CA CYS A 106 9.48 -0.55 -2.76
C CYS A 106 10.59 -0.72 -1.72
N ASN A 107 10.21 -1.00 -0.49
CA ASN A 107 11.17 -1.14 0.61
C ASN A 107 11.80 -2.53 0.60
N GLY A 108 13.07 -2.60 0.98
CA GLY A 108 13.80 -3.85 1.10
C GLY A 108 14.71 -3.85 2.32
N GLY A 109 15.21 -5.04 2.68
CA GLY A 109 16.07 -5.19 3.85
C GLY A 109 15.42 -4.69 5.13
N PRO A 110 16.18 -4.01 6.00
CA PRO A 110 15.63 -3.49 7.27
C PRO A 110 14.49 -2.49 7.11
N GLN A 111 14.33 -1.90 5.92
CA GLN A 111 13.24 -0.96 5.64
C GLN A 111 11.91 -1.67 5.36
N GLN A 112 11.95 -2.96 5.12
CA GLN A 112 10.75 -3.74 4.82
C GLN A 112 10.15 -4.32 6.09
N GLU A 113 9.01 -3.79 6.51
CA GLU A 113 8.35 -4.24 7.74
C GLU A 113 7.48 -5.49 7.51
N VAL A 114 6.89 -5.63 6.34
CA VAL A 114 6.03 -6.76 5.99
C VAL A 114 6.71 -7.61 4.94
N HIS A 115 6.87 -8.91 5.23
CA HIS A 115 7.59 -9.86 4.35
C HIS A 115 6.73 -10.37 3.21
N GLN A 116 6.14 -9.44 2.49
CA GLN A 116 5.43 -9.64 1.24
C GLN A 116 5.71 -8.42 0.37
N LEU A 117 6.11 -8.64 -0.86
CA LEU A 117 6.35 -7.57 -1.82
C LEU A 117 5.12 -6.68 -1.93
N HIS A 118 5.32 -5.40 -1.71
CA HIS A 118 4.27 -4.39 -1.85
C HIS A 118 4.90 -3.05 -2.18
N PHE A 119 4.10 -2.17 -2.78
CA PHE A 119 4.57 -0.89 -3.27
C PHE A 119 3.74 0.22 -2.66
N HIS A 120 4.41 1.30 -2.29
CA HIS A 120 3.76 2.51 -1.79
C HIS A 120 3.72 3.52 -2.92
N LEU A 121 2.54 3.99 -3.27
CA LEU A 121 2.35 5.10 -4.18
C LEU A 121 1.95 6.30 -3.32
N VAL A 122 2.80 7.31 -3.29
CA VAL A 122 2.67 8.42 -2.34
C VAL A 122 2.74 9.77 -3.05
N SER A 123 2.08 10.77 -2.48
CA SER A 123 2.02 12.12 -3.02
C SER A 123 1.71 13.10 -1.90
N GLY A 124 2.14 14.34 -2.10
CA GLY A 124 1.91 15.41 -1.14
C GLY A 124 2.92 15.39 0.00
N ALA A 125 2.61 16.10 1.05
CA ALA A 125 3.50 16.25 2.19
C ALA A 125 3.44 15.02 3.10
N LEU A 126 4.55 14.80 3.82
CA LEU A 126 4.56 13.85 4.93
C LEU A 126 3.61 14.35 6.02
N LEU A 127 2.84 13.45 6.58
CA LEU A 127 1.97 13.76 7.70
C LEU A 127 2.80 13.87 8.98
N ASP A 128 2.28 14.64 9.95
CA ASP A 128 2.93 14.79 11.23
C ASP A 128 3.10 13.43 11.90
N THR A 129 4.34 13.16 12.32
CA THR A 129 4.64 11.92 13.02
C THR A 129 4.45 12.14 14.53
N PRO A 130 4.06 11.09 15.27
CA PRO A 130 4.01 11.17 16.73
C PRO A 130 5.39 11.48 17.30
N LYS A 131 5.42 12.19 18.42
CA LYS A 131 6.68 12.58 19.08
C LYS A 131 7.61 11.41 19.40
N THR A 132 7.07 10.22 19.49
CA THR A 132 7.88 9.02 19.72
C THR A 132 8.87 8.75 18.59
N ASP A 133 8.62 9.25 17.40
CA ASP A 133 9.53 9.05 16.28
C ASP A 133 10.75 9.96 16.36
N GLU A 134 10.63 11.08 17.07
CA GLU A 134 11.76 11.96 17.30
C GLU A 134 12.83 11.29 18.18
N LEU A 135 12.42 10.34 19.01
CA LEU A 135 13.33 9.61 19.87
C LEU A 135 14.13 8.53 19.16
N SER A 136 13.73 8.18 17.95
CA SER A 136 14.41 7.16 17.16
C SER A 136 15.50 7.75 16.27
N GLN A 137 15.68 9.04 16.28
CA GLN A 137 16.76 9.68 15.52
C GLN A 137 18.05 9.64 16.31
N PRO A 138 19.14 9.27 15.65
CA PRO A 138 20.45 9.22 16.30
C PRO A 138 20.96 10.60 16.73
#